data_0d58feffa6475b803adc98944c1c5880
#
_entry.id   0d58feffa6475b803adc98944c1c5880
#
_cell.length_a   1.000
_cell.length_b   1.000
_cell.length_c   1.000
_cell.angle_alpha   90.00
_cell.angle_beta   90.00
_cell.angle_gamma   90.00
#
_symmetry.space_group_name_H-M   'P 1'
#
loop_
_entity.id
_entity.type
_entity.pdbx_description
1 polymer ?
#
loop_
_entity_poly.entity_id
_entity_poly.type
_entity_poly.pdbx_seq_one_letter_code
_entity_poly.pdbx_strand_id
1 'polypeptide(L)'
;MKHYRKELWFNTSKRREFINITREIQACIDESQISEGIVLVNAMHITASVFINDDEAGLHQDFEMFLEKIVPEKPYKQYMHNTYEDNADAHIKRTIMGREVVCAITKGKLDFGPWEQIFYGEFDGKRRKRVLVKIIGQ
;
A
#
# COMPACT_ATOMS: atom_id res chain seq x y z
N MET A 1 6.91 -4.98 -26.66
CA MET A 1 6.48 -4.67 -25.31
C MET A 1 6.81 -5.85 -24.41
N LYS A 2 7.36 -5.55 -23.23
CA LYS A 2 7.65 -6.53 -22.20
C LYS A 2 6.62 -6.42 -21.09
N HIS A 3 6.47 -7.48 -20.31
CA HIS A 3 5.66 -7.46 -19.12
C HIS A 3 6.34 -8.27 -18.00
N TYR A 4 6.03 -7.92 -16.76
CA TYR A 4 6.63 -8.53 -15.58
C TYR A 4 5.57 -8.57 -14.49
N ARG A 5 5.60 -9.63 -13.68
CA ARG A 5 4.65 -9.81 -12.56
C ARG A 5 5.38 -10.41 -11.38
N LYS A 6 5.16 -9.84 -10.21
CA LYS A 6 5.69 -10.38 -8.95
C LYS A 6 4.70 -10.13 -7.83
N GLU A 7 4.70 -11.00 -6.84
CA GLU A 7 3.97 -10.83 -5.59
C GLU A 7 4.94 -10.58 -4.47
N LEU A 8 4.68 -9.52 -3.68
CA LEU A 8 5.39 -9.24 -2.44
C LEU A 8 4.46 -9.62 -1.29
N TRP A 9 5.02 -10.24 -0.26
CA TRP A 9 4.23 -10.71 0.87
C TRP A 9 4.62 -9.98 2.14
N PHE A 10 3.61 -9.58 2.91
CA PHE A 10 3.80 -8.85 4.17
C PHE A 10 2.99 -9.52 5.27
N ASN A 11 3.57 -9.58 6.46
CA ASN A 11 2.92 -10.08 7.66
C ASN A 11 3.37 -9.18 8.81
N THR A 12 2.54 -8.20 9.16
CA THR A 12 2.90 -7.21 10.17
C THR A 12 2.62 -7.73 11.57
N SER A 13 3.45 -7.32 12.52
CA SER A 13 3.26 -7.66 13.94
C SER A 13 2.21 -6.79 14.60
N LYS A 14 1.93 -5.62 14.04
CA LYS A 14 0.95 -4.67 14.54
C LYS A 14 -0.33 -4.74 13.71
N ARG A 15 -1.45 -4.38 14.32
CA ARG A 15 -2.72 -4.27 13.61
C ARG A 15 -2.66 -3.23 12.50
N ARG A 16 -2.05 -2.07 12.77
CA ARG A 16 -1.88 -1.00 11.79
C ARG A 16 -0.41 -0.63 11.69
N GLU A 17 0.05 -0.48 10.47
CA GLU A 17 1.45 -0.18 10.19
C GLU A 17 1.59 0.38 8.77
N PHE A 18 2.48 1.36 8.58
CA PHE A 18 2.87 1.85 7.26
C PHE A 18 4.30 1.39 6.98
N ILE A 19 4.49 0.72 5.84
CA ILE A 19 5.81 0.19 5.44
C ILE A 19 6.22 0.85 4.12
N ASN A 20 7.37 1.52 4.10
CA ASN A 20 7.94 2.06 2.87
C ASN A 20 8.45 0.89 2.02
N ILE A 21 7.86 0.69 0.84
CA ILE A 21 8.19 -0.41 -0.07
C ILE A 21 8.84 0.09 -1.37
N THR A 22 9.28 1.34 -1.40
CA THR A 22 9.88 1.94 -2.61
C THR A 22 11.05 1.12 -3.13
N ARG A 23 11.93 0.63 -2.25
CA ARG A 23 13.09 -0.19 -2.63
C ARG A 23 12.68 -1.50 -3.28
N GLU A 24 11.67 -2.15 -2.72
CA GLU A 24 11.15 -3.42 -3.25
C GLU A 24 10.58 -3.23 -4.65
N ILE A 25 9.90 -2.10 -4.88
CA ILE A 25 9.34 -1.80 -6.20
C ILE A 25 10.47 -1.48 -7.18
N GLN A 26 11.46 -0.68 -6.79
CA GLN A 26 12.61 -0.41 -7.66
C GLN A 26 13.35 -1.70 -8.01
N ALA A 27 13.50 -2.61 -7.05
CA ALA A 27 14.10 -3.92 -7.31
C ALA A 27 13.32 -4.73 -8.35
N CYS A 28 11.99 -4.67 -8.32
CA CYS A 28 11.15 -5.30 -9.34
C CYS A 28 11.39 -4.67 -10.71
N ILE A 29 11.50 -3.35 -10.77
CA ILE A 29 11.79 -2.64 -12.03
C ILE A 29 13.15 -3.10 -12.58
N ASP A 30 14.17 -3.15 -11.73
CA ASP A 30 15.51 -3.58 -12.12
C ASP A 30 15.47 -5.03 -12.65
N GLU A 31 14.77 -5.91 -11.96
CA GLU A 31 14.62 -7.32 -12.36
C GLU A 31 13.87 -7.45 -13.69
N SER A 32 12.90 -6.58 -13.94
CA SER A 32 12.10 -6.60 -15.16
C SER A 32 12.89 -6.22 -16.41
N GLN A 33 13.97 -5.48 -16.26
CA GLN A 33 14.76 -4.89 -17.35
C GLN A 33 13.93 -3.97 -18.27
N ILE A 34 12.85 -3.40 -17.73
CA ILE A 34 12.02 -2.42 -18.44
C ILE A 34 12.54 -1.03 -18.09
N SER A 35 12.89 -0.27 -19.11
CA SER A 35 13.45 1.09 -18.93
C SER A 35 12.43 2.19 -19.13
N GLU A 36 11.40 1.94 -19.92
CA GLU A 36 10.33 2.91 -20.18
C GLU A 36 8.98 2.20 -20.08
N GLY A 37 8.13 2.66 -19.18
CA GLY A 37 6.84 2.02 -18.99
C GLY A 37 6.11 2.51 -17.76
N ILE A 38 5.25 1.65 -17.24
CA ILE A 38 4.49 1.92 -16.01
C ILE A 38 4.55 0.69 -15.10
N VAL A 39 4.49 0.96 -13.79
CA VAL A 39 4.37 -0.08 -12.77
C VAL A 39 3.07 0.14 -12.00
N LEU A 40 2.29 -0.93 -11.89
CA LEU A 40 1.13 -1.02 -11.00
C LEU A 40 1.57 -1.68 -9.71
N VAL A 41 1.26 -1.07 -8.58
CA VAL A 41 1.51 -1.63 -7.24
C VAL A 41 0.17 -1.71 -6.53
N ASN A 42 -0.31 -2.91 -6.27
CA ASN A 42 -1.70 -3.16 -5.92
C ASN A 42 -1.81 -4.03 -4.67
N ALA A 43 -2.44 -3.50 -3.62
CA ALA A 43 -2.77 -4.28 -2.42
C ALA A 43 -3.89 -5.26 -2.76
N MET A 44 -3.61 -6.55 -2.61
CA MET A 44 -4.52 -7.64 -2.99
C MET A 44 -5.33 -8.17 -1.80
N HIS A 45 -5.54 -7.33 -0.81
CA HIS A 45 -6.36 -7.67 0.36
C HIS A 45 -7.25 -6.48 0.72
N ILE A 46 -8.50 -6.76 1.03
CA ILE A 46 -9.53 -5.73 1.25
C ILE A 46 -9.35 -4.90 2.52
N THR A 47 -8.34 -5.21 3.35
CA THR A 47 -8.00 -4.45 4.55
C THR A 47 -6.58 -3.87 4.51
N ALA A 48 -5.97 -3.87 3.33
CA ALA A 48 -4.64 -3.29 3.10
C ALA A 48 -4.68 -2.29 1.95
N SER A 49 -3.70 -1.40 1.89
CA SER A 49 -3.65 -0.27 0.98
C SER A 49 -2.26 -0.11 0.39
N VAL A 50 -2.16 0.53 -0.77
CA VAL A 50 -0.91 1.07 -1.30
C VAL A 50 -1.16 2.54 -1.63
N PHE A 51 -0.29 3.42 -1.15
CA PHE A 51 -0.40 4.85 -1.38
C PHE A 51 0.99 5.49 -1.50
N ILE A 52 1.02 6.73 -1.97
CA ILE A 52 2.27 7.48 -2.17
C ILE A 52 2.21 8.77 -1.38
N ASN A 53 3.23 9.02 -0.57
CA ASN A 53 3.48 10.31 0.07
C ASN A 53 4.89 10.32 0.66
N ASP A 54 5.21 11.36 1.42
CA ASP A 54 6.50 11.52 2.06
C ASP A 54 6.71 10.49 3.19
N ASP A 55 7.94 10.06 3.37
CA ASP A 55 8.33 9.19 4.47
C ASP A 55 8.83 10.05 5.64
N GLU A 56 7.89 10.56 6.43
CA GLU A 56 8.19 11.43 7.56
C GLU A 56 7.33 10.99 8.76
N ALA A 57 7.98 10.78 9.90
CA ALA A 57 7.35 10.18 11.07
C ALA A 57 6.14 10.97 11.59
N GLY A 58 6.23 12.28 11.61
CA GLY A 58 5.12 13.14 12.06
C GLY A 58 3.92 13.04 11.14
N LEU A 59 4.17 12.98 9.83
CA LEU A 59 3.10 12.83 8.84
C LEU A 59 2.41 11.47 8.98
N HIS A 60 3.16 10.41 9.20
CA HIS A 60 2.59 9.08 9.44
C HIS A 60 1.71 9.08 10.68
N GLN A 61 2.13 9.74 11.74
CA GLN A 61 1.33 9.92 12.94
C GLN A 61 0.05 10.69 12.64
N ASP A 62 0.13 11.74 11.84
CA ASP A 62 -1.02 12.54 11.42
C ASP A 62 -2.03 11.69 10.63
N PHE A 63 -1.55 10.83 9.71
CA PHE A 63 -2.42 9.90 8.99
C PHE A 63 -3.14 8.96 9.95
N GLU A 64 -2.41 8.37 10.89
CA GLU A 64 -2.99 7.46 11.89
C GLU A 64 -4.05 8.17 12.73
N MET A 65 -3.74 9.34 13.24
CA MET A 65 -4.68 10.13 14.05
C MET A 65 -5.92 10.53 13.26
N PHE A 66 -5.72 10.99 12.01
CA PHE A 66 -6.83 11.40 11.15
C PHE A 66 -7.75 10.22 10.85
N LEU A 67 -7.19 9.08 10.49
CA LEU A 67 -7.98 7.89 10.19
C LEU A 67 -8.75 7.41 11.42
N GLU A 68 -8.12 7.39 12.59
CA GLU A 68 -8.81 7.02 13.84
C GLU A 68 -9.89 8.02 14.23
N LYS A 69 -9.75 9.28 13.85
CA LYS A 69 -10.76 10.30 14.12
C LYS A 69 -12.02 10.10 13.28
N ILE A 70 -11.87 9.77 11.99
CA ILE A 70 -13.01 9.64 11.08
C ILE A 70 -13.54 8.21 10.97
N VAL A 71 -12.67 7.21 11.20
CA VAL A 71 -13.02 5.78 11.12
C VAL A 71 -12.38 5.07 12.31
N PRO A 72 -12.86 5.33 13.55
CA PRO A 72 -12.23 4.72 14.71
C PRO A 72 -12.40 3.21 14.73
N GLU A 73 -11.38 2.51 15.21
CA GLU A 73 -11.47 1.06 15.40
C GLU A 73 -12.55 0.72 16.43
N LYS A 74 -12.60 1.46 17.53
CA LYS A 74 -13.51 1.18 18.64
C LYS A 74 -14.54 2.30 18.80
N PRO A 75 -15.75 2.00 19.28
CA PRO A 75 -16.24 0.68 19.67
C PRO A 75 -16.59 -0.17 18.44
N TYR A 76 -16.27 -1.45 18.49
CA TYR A 76 -16.50 -2.37 17.36
C TYR A 76 -17.96 -2.43 16.93
N LYS A 77 -18.88 -2.32 17.88
CA LYS A 77 -20.32 -2.44 17.64
C LYS A 77 -20.92 -1.28 16.86
N GLN A 78 -20.19 -0.20 16.66
CA GLN A 78 -20.69 0.91 15.86
C GLN A 78 -20.84 0.55 14.38
N TYR A 79 -20.18 -0.53 13.95
CA TYR A 79 -20.20 -0.97 12.54
C TYR A 79 -21.06 -2.21 12.36
N MET A 80 -21.92 -2.18 11.35
CA MET A 80 -22.78 -3.31 11.02
C MET A 80 -21.99 -4.54 10.57
N HIS A 81 -20.85 -4.35 9.94
CA HIS A 81 -19.95 -5.43 9.51
C HIS A 81 -19.43 -6.24 10.71
N ASN A 82 -19.32 -5.61 11.88
CA ASN A 82 -18.69 -6.20 13.05
C ASN A 82 -19.64 -7.06 13.90
N THR A 83 -20.59 -7.75 13.28
CA THR A 83 -21.42 -8.73 13.97
C THR A 83 -20.58 -9.93 14.43
N TYR A 84 -19.74 -10.45 13.53
CA TYR A 84 -18.84 -11.57 13.82
C TYR A 84 -17.37 -11.22 13.57
N GLU A 85 -17.11 -9.99 13.09
CA GLU A 85 -15.78 -9.52 12.76
C GLU A 85 -15.40 -8.34 13.67
N ASP A 86 -14.17 -7.86 13.53
CA ASP A 86 -13.67 -6.72 14.30
C ASP A 86 -12.94 -5.70 13.41
N ASN A 87 -13.13 -5.78 12.08
CA ASN A 87 -12.27 -5.11 11.13
C ASN A 87 -13.00 -4.21 10.12
N ALA A 88 -14.21 -3.78 10.44
CA ALA A 88 -14.95 -2.86 9.56
C ALA A 88 -14.16 -1.58 9.29
N ASP A 89 -13.51 -1.04 10.32
CA ASP A 89 -12.68 0.15 10.19
C ASP A 89 -11.54 -0.06 9.19
N ALA A 90 -10.94 -1.25 9.19
CA ALA A 90 -9.84 -1.59 8.28
C ALA A 90 -10.29 -1.58 6.83
N HIS A 91 -11.48 -2.10 6.52
CA HIS A 91 -12.07 -2.06 5.17
C HIS A 91 -12.28 -0.62 4.72
N ILE A 92 -12.78 0.22 5.61
CA ILE A 92 -13.05 1.62 5.27
C ILE A 92 -11.75 2.41 5.12
N LYS A 93 -10.80 2.23 6.02
CA LYS A 93 -9.48 2.87 5.95
C LYS A 93 -8.78 2.53 4.63
N ARG A 94 -8.80 1.25 4.23
CA ARG A 94 -8.26 0.81 2.95
C ARG A 94 -8.92 1.52 1.78
N THR A 95 -10.23 1.66 1.81
CA THR A 95 -10.98 2.32 0.75
C THR A 95 -10.62 3.80 0.65
N ILE A 96 -10.40 4.46 1.79
CA ILE A 96 -9.99 5.87 1.83
C ILE A 96 -8.56 6.04 1.32
N MET A 97 -7.63 5.21 1.80
CA MET A 97 -6.21 5.35 1.46
C MET A 97 -5.87 4.85 0.06
N GLY A 98 -6.68 3.95 -0.47
CA GLY A 98 -6.54 3.48 -1.84
C GLY A 98 -6.06 2.04 -1.95
N ARG A 99 -6.41 1.42 -3.08
CA ARG A 99 -6.07 0.03 -3.40
C ARG A 99 -4.72 -0.08 -4.08
N GLU A 100 -4.40 0.84 -5.01
CA GLU A 100 -3.24 0.74 -5.88
C GLU A 100 -2.70 2.11 -6.26
N VAL A 101 -1.46 2.09 -6.72
CA VAL A 101 -0.83 3.23 -7.38
C VAL A 101 -0.25 2.79 -8.71
N VAL A 102 -0.14 3.73 -9.64
CA VAL A 102 0.55 3.55 -10.91
C VAL A 102 1.64 4.61 -10.99
N CYS A 103 2.88 4.17 -11.24
CA CYS A 103 4.02 5.08 -11.35
C CYS A 103 4.66 4.94 -12.71
N ALA A 104 5.14 6.04 -13.26
CA ALA A 104 5.94 6.03 -14.47
C ALA A 104 7.33 5.44 -14.20
N ILE A 105 7.87 4.75 -15.20
CA ILE A 105 9.25 4.27 -15.21
C ILE A 105 9.95 5.02 -16.32
N THR A 106 11.03 5.73 -16.01
CA THR A 106 11.82 6.49 -16.96
C THR A 106 13.28 6.13 -16.77
N LYS A 107 13.95 5.70 -17.85
CA LYS A 107 15.35 5.29 -17.83
C LYS A 107 15.64 4.25 -16.74
N GLY A 108 14.73 3.32 -16.55
CA GLY A 108 14.86 2.23 -15.57
C GLY A 108 14.62 2.61 -14.13
N LYS A 109 14.10 3.81 -13.86
CA LYS A 109 13.87 4.30 -12.50
C LYS A 109 12.44 4.75 -12.32
N LEU A 110 11.94 4.62 -11.07
CA LEU A 110 10.71 5.26 -10.68
C LEU A 110 10.83 6.76 -10.93
N ASP A 111 9.89 7.31 -11.70
CA ASP A 111 9.87 8.73 -12.05
C ASP A 111 8.98 9.45 -11.06
N PHE A 112 9.59 9.89 -9.96
CA PHE A 112 8.89 10.47 -8.82
C PHE A 112 9.08 11.97 -8.74
N GLY A 113 8.06 12.64 -8.20
CA GLY A 113 8.23 13.98 -7.66
C GLY A 113 9.09 13.95 -6.39
N PRO A 114 9.57 15.10 -5.93
CA PRO A 114 10.34 15.17 -4.69
C PRO A 114 9.55 14.57 -3.52
N TRP A 115 10.21 13.77 -2.69
CA TRP A 115 9.67 13.20 -1.47
C TRP A 115 8.61 12.12 -1.66
N GLU A 116 8.26 11.74 -2.89
CA GLU A 116 7.32 10.64 -3.12
C GLU A 116 7.95 9.31 -2.77
N GLN A 117 7.26 8.53 -1.92
CA GLN A 117 7.63 7.17 -1.57
C GLN A 117 6.38 6.30 -1.62
N ILE A 118 6.55 5.04 -1.98
CA ILE A 118 5.44 4.08 -2.04
C ILE A 118 5.33 3.38 -0.69
N PHE A 119 4.11 3.36 -0.14
CA PHE A 119 3.83 2.70 1.13
C PHE A 119 2.83 1.58 0.98
N TYR A 120 3.07 0.51 1.74
CA TYR A 120 2.07 -0.50 2.06
C TYR A 120 1.41 -0.08 3.37
N GLY A 121 0.09 0.07 3.35
CA GLY A 121 -0.69 0.41 4.54
C GLY A 121 -1.45 -0.80 5.05
N GLU A 122 -1.16 -1.22 6.28
CA GLU A 122 -1.82 -2.33 6.93
C GLU A 122 -2.83 -1.82 7.92
N PHE A 123 -4.07 -2.30 7.84
CA PHE A 123 -5.13 -1.89 8.77
C PHE A 123 -5.73 -3.04 9.56
N ASP A 124 -5.38 -4.29 9.24
CA ASP A 124 -5.86 -5.49 9.92
C ASP A 124 -4.75 -6.54 9.91
N GLY A 125 -3.67 -6.24 10.60
CA GLY A 125 -2.42 -6.98 10.58
C GLY A 125 -2.46 -8.34 11.24
N LYS A 126 -1.27 -8.91 11.44
CA LYS A 126 -1.06 -10.23 12.04
C LYS A 126 -1.56 -11.36 11.16
N ARG A 127 -1.62 -11.13 9.86
CA ARG A 127 -1.94 -12.14 8.85
C ARG A 127 -1.18 -11.84 7.56
N ARG A 128 -0.89 -12.87 6.81
CA ARG A 128 -0.12 -12.77 5.58
C ARG A 128 -0.98 -12.20 4.46
N LYS A 129 -0.47 -11.14 3.80
CA LYS A 129 -1.15 -10.47 2.68
C LYS A 129 -0.15 -10.19 1.57
N ARG A 130 -0.66 -10.10 0.35
CA ARG A 130 0.21 -9.87 -0.81
C ARG A 130 -0.05 -8.53 -1.49
N VAL A 131 1.00 -8.02 -2.11
CA VAL A 131 0.97 -6.86 -3.00
C VAL A 131 1.38 -7.35 -4.38
N LEU A 132 0.54 -7.10 -5.38
CA LEU A 132 0.84 -7.44 -6.76
C LEU A 132 1.61 -6.30 -7.40
N VAL A 133 2.75 -6.64 -8.01
CA VAL A 133 3.53 -5.71 -8.82
C VAL A 133 3.40 -6.16 -10.27
N LYS A 134 2.92 -5.28 -11.14
CA LYS A 134 2.78 -5.54 -12.56
C LYS A 134 3.44 -4.42 -13.34
N ILE A 135 4.34 -4.78 -14.26
CA ILE A 135 5.09 -3.80 -15.05
C ILE A 135 4.88 -4.09 -16.52
N ILE A 136 4.62 -3.06 -17.30
CA ILE A 136 4.55 -3.14 -18.75
C ILE A 136 5.37 -2.00 -19.35
N GLY A 137 6.05 -2.28 -20.47
CA GLY A 137 6.86 -1.28 -21.15
C GLY A 137 7.91 -1.90 -22.06
N GLN A 138 8.96 -1.16 -22.22
CA GLN A 138 10.08 -1.60 -23.09
C GLN A 138 11.42 -1.51 -22.38
#